data_ce822d677a0b358c8856852cafa529ed
#
_entry.id   ce822d677a0b358c8856852cafa529ed
#
_cell.length_a   1.000
_cell.length_b   1.000
_cell.length_c   1.000
_cell.angle_alpha   90.00
_cell.angle_beta   90.00
_cell.angle_gamma   90.00
#
_symmetry.space_group_name_H-M   'P 1'
#
loop_
_entity.id
_entity.type
_entity.pdbx_description
1 polymer ?
#
loop_
_entity_poly.entity_id
_entity_poly.type
_entity_poly.pdbx_seq_one_letter_code
_entity_poly.pdbx_strand_id
1 'polypeptide(L)'
;ELDRLWTQVEPFYESLHCHVRAKLGEHYGEDVVPQDKPIPAHLLGNMWAQSWGNIYDIVKPQQEMKVPDVTGALAEQGYDEIAMVKQAESFFSSLGFEELPDTFWERSMFQKPEGRDVQCHASAWDLDDKDDLRIKMCIQKTGEEFNVIHHELGHNYYQRAYKDQPLLYRGSANDGFHE
;
A
#
# COMPACT_ATOMS: atom_id res chain seq x y z
N GLU A 1 -13.57 -0.91 20.52
CA GLU A 1 -12.13 -1.10 20.24
C GLU A 1 -11.58 0.01 19.34
N LEU A 2 -12.25 0.35 18.23
CA LEU A 2 -11.85 1.44 17.34
C LEU A 2 -11.73 2.78 18.08
N ASP A 3 -12.72 3.13 18.92
CA ASP A 3 -12.66 4.36 19.72
C ASP A 3 -11.44 4.38 20.66
N ARG A 4 -11.11 3.22 21.23
CA ARG A 4 -9.93 3.10 22.10
C ARG A 4 -8.63 3.30 21.33
N LEU A 5 -8.52 2.72 20.14
CA LEU A 5 -7.36 2.90 19.26
C LEU A 5 -7.24 4.35 18.80
N TRP A 6 -8.37 4.97 18.40
CA TRP A 6 -8.38 6.39 18.03
C TRP A 6 -7.87 7.27 19.16
N THR A 7 -8.38 7.10 20.38
CA THR A 7 -7.93 7.87 21.53
C THR A 7 -6.41 7.78 21.78
N GLN A 8 -5.78 6.66 21.42
CA GLN A 8 -4.33 6.47 21.55
C GLN A 8 -3.54 7.17 20.43
N VAL A 9 -4.09 7.26 19.23
CA VAL A 9 -3.44 7.83 18.04
C VAL A 9 -3.73 9.32 17.87
N GLU A 10 -4.89 9.78 18.35
CA GLU A 10 -5.38 11.15 18.19
C GLU A 10 -4.34 12.22 18.57
N PRO A 11 -3.63 12.17 19.71
CA PRO A 11 -2.65 13.19 20.06
C PRO A 11 -1.49 13.30 19.06
N PHE A 12 -1.08 12.15 18.49
CA PHE A 12 -0.06 12.12 17.44
C PHE A 12 -0.61 12.75 16.13
N TYR A 13 -1.82 12.37 15.74
CA TYR A 13 -2.47 12.94 14.58
C TYR A 13 -2.68 14.45 14.69
N GLU A 14 -3.13 14.94 15.83
CA GLU A 14 -3.30 16.38 16.09
C GLU A 14 -1.98 17.15 15.95
N SER A 15 -0.89 16.59 16.48
CA SER A 15 0.45 17.18 16.35
C SER A 15 0.91 17.24 14.89
N LEU A 16 0.73 16.16 14.15
CA LEU A 16 1.03 16.11 12.71
C LEU A 16 0.18 17.10 11.93
N HIS A 17 -1.13 17.12 12.18
CA HIS A 17 -2.07 18.02 11.50
C HIS A 17 -1.72 19.50 11.80
N CYS A 18 -1.35 19.84 13.03
CA CYS A 18 -0.92 21.17 13.40
C CYS A 18 0.35 21.60 12.63
N HIS A 19 1.36 20.71 12.55
CA HIS A 19 2.59 20.95 11.78
C HIS A 19 2.27 21.16 10.29
N VAL A 20 1.47 20.28 9.69
CA VAL A 20 1.08 20.37 8.27
C VAL A 20 0.35 21.68 8.00
N ARG A 21 -0.62 22.05 8.84
CA ARG A 21 -1.35 23.33 8.74
C ARG A 21 -0.39 24.53 8.76
N ALA A 22 0.53 24.56 9.70
CA ALA A 22 1.50 25.65 9.82
C ALA A 22 2.35 25.77 8.53
N LYS A 23 2.88 24.65 8.04
CA LYS A 23 3.69 24.62 6.81
C LYS A 23 2.92 25.01 5.56
N LEU A 24 1.68 24.56 5.43
CA LEU A 24 0.81 24.98 4.32
C LEU A 24 0.43 26.46 4.42
N GLY A 25 0.18 26.99 5.62
CA GLY A 25 -0.06 28.40 5.86
C GLY A 25 1.15 29.27 5.53
N GLU A 26 2.37 28.84 5.90
CA GLU A 26 3.63 29.49 5.51
C GLU A 26 3.80 29.53 3.98
N HIS A 27 3.40 28.46 3.29
CA HIS A 27 3.60 28.31 1.83
C HIS A 27 2.53 29.00 0.99
N TYR A 28 1.24 28.86 1.34
CA TYR A 28 0.11 29.35 0.56
C TYR A 28 -0.52 30.65 1.10
N GLY A 29 -0.19 31.01 2.34
CA GLY A 29 -0.78 32.15 3.03
C GLY A 29 -2.08 31.84 3.78
N GLU A 30 -2.42 32.68 4.76
CA GLU A 30 -3.59 32.50 5.62
C GLU A 30 -4.93 32.68 4.89
N ASP A 31 -4.95 33.42 3.78
CA ASP A 31 -6.14 33.55 2.92
C ASP A 31 -6.56 32.20 2.31
N VAL A 32 -5.59 31.32 2.04
CA VAL A 32 -5.81 29.98 1.48
C VAL A 32 -5.95 28.94 2.59
N VAL A 33 -5.13 29.04 3.65
CA VAL A 33 -5.14 28.09 4.78
C VAL A 33 -5.44 28.85 6.08
N PRO A 34 -6.71 29.22 6.34
CA PRO A 34 -7.08 29.93 7.55
C PRO A 34 -6.85 29.11 8.81
N GLN A 35 -6.46 29.77 9.90
CA GLN A 35 -6.19 29.10 11.18
C GLN A 35 -7.45 28.57 11.87
N ASP A 36 -8.60 29.17 11.61
CA ASP A 36 -9.89 28.91 12.24
C ASP A 36 -10.82 27.99 11.41
N LYS A 37 -10.35 27.49 10.26
CA LYS A 37 -11.13 26.62 9.35
C LYS A 37 -10.38 25.36 9.00
N PRO A 38 -11.07 24.31 8.52
CA PRO A 38 -10.39 23.13 7.99
C PRO A 38 -9.39 23.47 6.88
N ILE A 39 -8.33 22.68 6.75
CA ILE A 39 -7.42 22.78 5.60
C ILE A 39 -8.23 22.45 4.34
N PRO A 40 -8.12 23.26 3.27
CA PRO A 40 -8.84 23.00 2.04
C PRO A 40 -8.48 21.62 1.45
N ALA A 41 -9.49 20.79 1.21
CA ALA A 41 -9.29 19.40 0.79
C ALA A 41 -8.46 19.24 -0.50
N HIS A 42 -8.54 20.19 -1.43
CA HIS A 42 -7.79 20.18 -2.68
C HIS A 42 -6.26 20.29 -2.50
N LEU A 43 -5.79 20.70 -1.32
CA LEU A 43 -4.36 20.74 -0.99
C LEU A 43 -3.85 19.37 -0.47
N LEU A 44 -4.72 18.48 -0.07
CA LEU A 44 -4.43 17.26 0.68
C LEU A 44 -4.53 15.98 -0.19
N GLY A 45 -4.00 16.04 -1.40
CA GLY A 45 -3.84 14.89 -2.28
C GLY A 45 -5.11 14.52 -3.04
N ASN A 46 -5.74 13.42 -2.68
CA ASN A 46 -6.92 12.92 -3.40
C ASN A 46 -8.22 13.60 -2.94
N MET A 47 -9.33 13.25 -3.60
CA MET A 47 -10.64 13.87 -3.31
C MET A 47 -11.18 13.61 -1.90
N TRP A 48 -10.61 12.65 -1.16
CA TRP A 48 -10.96 12.37 0.25
C TRP A 48 -10.00 13.03 1.23
N ALA A 49 -9.00 13.79 0.75
CA ALA A 49 -8.00 14.45 1.58
C ALA A 49 -7.25 13.51 2.54
N GLN A 50 -7.01 12.27 2.15
CA GLN A 50 -6.44 11.22 3.00
C GLN A 50 -5.04 10.77 2.58
N SER A 51 -4.53 11.22 1.42
CA SER A 51 -3.20 10.87 0.92
C SER A 51 -2.38 12.16 0.75
N TRP A 52 -1.50 12.44 1.69
CA TRP A 52 -0.79 13.73 1.80
C TRP A 52 0.62 13.70 1.17
N GLY A 53 0.94 12.67 0.40
CA GLY A 53 2.25 12.55 -0.25
C GLY A 53 2.59 13.70 -1.19
N ASN A 54 1.60 14.32 -1.82
CA ASN A 54 1.78 15.46 -2.72
C ASN A 54 2.34 16.72 -2.05
N ILE A 55 2.16 16.88 -0.74
CA ILE A 55 2.67 18.04 0.03
C ILE A 55 3.97 17.74 0.78
N TYR A 56 4.54 16.54 0.61
CA TYR A 56 5.72 16.13 1.38
C TYR A 56 6.86 17.15 1.30
N ASP A 57 7.16 17.68 0.12
CA ASP A 57 8.23 18.66 -0.07
C ASP A 57 7.99 19.99 0.65
N ILE A 58 6.73 20.34 0.93
CA ILE A 58 6.37 21.54 1.69
C ILE A 58 6.50 21.28 3.20
N VAL A 59 6.09 20.08 3.65
CA VAL A 59 5.94 19.78 5.08
C VAL A 59 7.11 19.00 5.68
N LYS A 60 8.00 18.45 4.86
CA LYS A 60 9.13 17.64 5.32
C LYS A 60 9.99 18.41 6.34
N PRO A 61 10.59 17.71 7.31
CA PRO A 61 11.52 18.32 8.25
C PRO A 61 12.71 18.95 7.52
N GLN A 62 13.27 20.04 8.08
CA GLN A 62 14.48 20.66 7.54
C GLN A 62 15.72 19.75 7.65
N GLN A 63 15.70 18.81 8.57
CA GLN A 63 16.75 17.81 8.69
C GLN A 63 16.57 16.74 7.61
N GLU A 64 17.54 16.62 6.73
CA GLU A 64 17.55 15.55 5.72
C GLU A 64 17.54 14.17 6.41
N MET A 65 16.43 13.50 6.37
CA MET A 65 16.38 12.08 6.63
C MET A 65 16.79 11.36 5.35
N LYS A 66 17.84 10.55 5.41
CA LYS A 66 18.20 9.65 4.30
C LYS A 66 17.14 8.54 4.24
N VAL A 67 16.12 8.77 3.43
CA VAL A 67 15.16 7.72 3.06
C VAL A 67 15.78 6.95 1.89
N PRO A 68 15.84 5.61 1.93
CA PRO A 68 16.31 4.83 0.79
C PRO A 68 15.48 5.12 -0.47
N ASP A 69 16.15 5.45 -1.57
CA ASP A 69 15.49 5.56 -2.88
C ASP A 69 15.27 4.16 -3.48
N VAL A 70 14.18 3.52 -3.08
CA VAL A 70 13.82 2.18 -3.59
C VAL A 70 13.53 2.22 -5.08
N THR A 71 12.89 3.28 -5.59
CA THR A 71 12.60 3.43 -7.02
C THR A 71 13.88 3.49 -7.85
N GLY A 72 14.84 4.30 -7.44
CA GLY A 72 16.16 4.38 -8.08
C GLY A 72 16.90 3.04 -8.01
N ALA A 73 16.89 2.38 -6.85
CA ALA A 73 17.55 1.08 -6.68
C ALA A 73 16.95 -0.02 -7.56
N LEU A 74 15.62 -0.06 -7.73
CA LEU A 74 14.96 -0.99 -8.65
C LEU A 74 15.39 -0.75 -10.10
N ALA A 75 15.46 0.51 -10.51
CA ALA A 75 15.89 0.89 -11.85
C ALA A 75 17.38 0.56 -12.11
N GLU A 76 18.26 0.88 -11.17
CA GLU A 76 19.70 0.60 -11.27
C GLU A 76 20.00 -0.90 -11.33
N GLN A 77 19.23 -1.72 -10.64
CA GLN A 77 19.37 -3.18 -10.65
C GLN A 77 18.62 -3.85 -11.81
N GLY A 78 17.91 -3.10 -12.64
CA GLY A 78 17.22 -3.61 -13.82
C GLY A 78 16.02 -4.51 -13.49
N TYR A 79 15.34 -4.24 -12.39
CA TYR A 79 14.13 -4.99 -12.04
C TYR A 79 13.03 -4.79 -13.08
N ASP A 80 12.42 -5.88 -13.50
CA ASP A 80 11.14 -5.90 -14.19
C ASP A 80 10.00 -6.27 -13.21
N GLU A 81 8.77 -6.29 -13.68
CA GLU A 81 7.59 -6.57 -12.87
C GLU A 81 7.65 -7.96 -12.23
N ILE A 82 8.15 -8.95 -12.96
CA ILE A 82 8.28 -10.33 -12.46
C ILE A 82 9.38 -10.41 -11.39
N ALA A 83 10.51 -9.73 -11.60
CA ALA A 83 11.59 -9.68 -10.61
C ALA A 83 11.14 -9.02 -9.30
N MET A 84 10.28 -7.96 -9.39
CA MET A 84 9.69 -7.33 -8.20
C MET A 84 8.81 -8.31 -7.42
N VAL A 85 7.95 -9.07 -8.10
CA VAL A 85 7.07 -10.07 -7.47
C VAL A 85 7.87 -11.22 -6.88
N LYS A 86 8.91 -11.70 -7.58
CA LYS A 86 9.81 -12.75 -7.06
C LYS A 86 10.59 -12.29 -5.82
N GLN A 87 10.99 -11.04 -5.78
CA GLN A 87 11.65 -10.48 -4.59
C GLN A 87 10.70 -10.46 -3.40
N ALA A 88 9.43 -10.09 -3.62
CA ALA A 88 8.40 -10.12 -2.58
C ALA A 88 8.09 -11.56 -2.13
N GLU A 89 7.99 -12.53 -3.05
CA GLU A 89 7.89 -13.95 -2.70
C GLU A 89 9.07 -14.41 -1.83
N SER A 90 10.29 -14.04 -2.22
CA SER A 90 11.51 -14.36 -1.46
C SER A 90 11.45 -13.82 -0.03
N PHE A 91 10.87 -12.66 0.19
CA PHE A 91 10.64 -12.13 1.54
C PHE A 91 9.75 -13.10 2.35
N PHE A 92 8.60 -13.53 1.82
CA PHE A 92 7.71 -14.46 2.53
C PHE A 92 8.37 -15.83 2.72
N SER A 93 9.10 -16.34 1.74
CA SER A 93 9.86 -17.60 1.87
C SER A 93 10.93 -17.51 2.96
N SER A 94 11.57 -16.35 3.13
CA SER A 94 12.52 -16.11 4.22
C SER A 94 11.90 -16.17 5.63
N LEU A 95 10.58 -15.95 5.72
CA LEU A 95 9.80 -16.10 6.95
C LEU A 95 9.31 -17.54 7.18
N GLY A 96 9.58 -18.45 6.24
CA GLY A 96 9.21 -19.88 6.33
C GLY A 96 7.89 -20.23 5.62
N PHE A 97 7.32 -19.34 4.80
CA PHE A 97 6.19 -19.67 3.95
C PHE A 97 6.65 -20.46 2.72
N GLU A 98 5.78 -21.32 2.20
CA GLU A 98 6.02 -22.05 0.96
C GLU A 98 5.96 -21.11 -0.25
N GLU A 99 6.75 -21.42 -1.29
CA GLU A 99 6.71 -20.70 -2.57
C GLU A 99 5.30 -20.71 -3.17
N LEU A 100 5.01 -19.70 -3.96
CA LEU A 100 3.73 -19.58 -4.65
C LEU A 100 3.60 -20.68 -5.73
N PRO A 101 2.41 -21.22 -5.95
CA PRO A 101 2.20 -22.30 -6.94
C PRO A 101 2.42 -21.80 -8.37
N ASP A 102 2.78 -22.70 -9.29
CA ASP A 102 2.97 -22.38 -10.72
C ASP A 102 1.75 -21.65 -11.32
N THR A 103 0.55 -22.03 -10.89
CA THR A 103 -0.70 -21.38 -11.31
C THR A 103 -0.78 -19.90 -10.98
N PHE A 104 -0.13 -19.46 -9.90
CA PHE A 104 -0.01 -18.04 -9.57
C PHE A 104 0.73 -17.26 -10.67
N TRP A 105 1.87 -17.80 -11.11
CA TRP A 105 2.70 -17.17 -12.14
C TRP A 105 2.04 -17.19 -13.52
N GLU A 106 1.31 -18.25 -13.83
CA GLU A 106 0.62 -18.43 -15.11
C GLU A 106 -0.64 -17.55 -15.25
N ARG A 107 -1.35 -17.28 -14.14
CA ARG A 107 -2.70 -16.73 -14.15
C ARG A 107 -2.84 -15.34 -13.56
N SER A 108 -1.83 -14.85 -12.82
CA SER A 108 -1.83 -13.48 -12.31
C SER A 108 -1.68 -12.46 -13.43
N MET A 109 -2.17 -11.26 -13.20
CA MET A 109 -2.01 -10.15 -14.13
C MET A 109 -1.04 -9.13 -13.52
N PHE A 110 0.16 -9.04 -14.05
CA PHE A 110 1.21 -8.13 -13.58
C PHE A 110 1.34 -6.85 -14.41
N GLN A 111 0.78 -6.85 -15.61
CA GLN A 111 0.85 -5.73 -16.55
C GLN A 111 -0.54 -5.42 -17.11
N LYS A 112 -0.76 -4.15 -17.45
CA LYS A 112 -1.97 -3.76 -18.16
C LYS A 112 -2.01 -4.42 -19.54
N PRO A 113 -3.03 -5.24 -19.85
CA PRO A 113 -3.14 -5.86 -21.17
C PRO A 113 -3.45 -4.82 -22.24
N GLU A 114 -2.89 -5.03 -23.44
CA GLU A 114 -3.24 -4.24 -24.61
C GLU A 114 -4.63 -4.59 -25.14
N GLY A 115 -5.33 -3.60 -25.68
CA GLY A 115 -6.58 -3.79 -26.41
C GLY A 115 -7.84 -4.02 -25.57
N ARG A 116 -7.76 -3.89 -24.26
CA ARG A 116 -8.94 -3.90 -23.38
C ARG A 116 -8.74 -2.98 -22.16
N ASP A 117 -9.84 -2.46 -21.66
CA ASP A 117 -9.83 -1.74 -20.39
C ASP A 117 -9.82 -2.72 -19.22
N VAL A 118 -8.98 -2.40 -18.21
CA VAL A 118 -8.90 -3.11 -16.95
C VAL A 118 -8.82 -2.11 -15.80
N GLN A 119 -9.41 -2.48 -14.67
CA GLN A 119 -9.19 -1.78 -13.42
C GLN A 119 -7.81 -2.16 -12.88
N CYS A 120 -6.90 -1.17 -12.86
CA CYS A 120 -5.50 -1.37 -12.47
C CYS A 120 -5.26 -1.39 -10.94
N HIS A 121 -6.29 -1.06 -10.15
CA HIS A 121 -6.17 -1.17 -8.69
C HIS A 121 -5.74 -2.59 -8.31
N ALA A 122 -4.68 -2.69 -7.51
CA ALA A 122 -4.14 -3.97 -7.06
C ALA A 122 -5.19 -4.78 -6.28
N SER A 123 -5.14 -6.08 -6.40
CA SER A 123 -6.02 -6.99 -5.66
C SER A 123 -5.48 -8.41 -5.69
N ALA A 124 -5.67 -9.12 -4.59
CA ALA A 124 -5.31 -10.52 -4.41
C ALA A 124 -6.55 -11.40 -4.34
N TRP A 125 -6.45 -12.60 -4.86
CA TRP A 125 -7.58 -13.52 -5.03
C TRP A 125 -7.17 -14.95 -4.69
N ASP A 126 -8.04 -15.66 -3.99
CA ASP A 126 -8.11 -17.12 -3.93
C ASP A 126 -9.41 -17.52 -4.62
N LEU A 127 -9.32 -18.21 -5.77
CA LEU A 127 -10.49 -18.49 -6.61
C LEU A 127 -11.16 -19.83 -6.33
N ASP A 128 -10.50 -20.72 -5.61
CA ASP A 128 -11.02 -22.08 -5.38
C ASP A 128 -10.90 -22.54 -3.91
N ASP A 129 -10.53 -21.65 -3.01
CA ASP A 129 -10.25 -21.93 -1.59
C ASP A 129 -9.19 -23.04 -1.40
N LYS A 130 -8.22 -23.12 -2.33
CA LYS A 130 -7.12 -24.09 -2.32
C LYS A 130 -5.80 -23.46 -2.69
N ASP A 131 -5.47 -23.48 -4.00
CA ASP A 131 -4.18 -22.98 -4.50
C ASP A 131 -4.31 -22.19 -5.83
N ASP A 132 -5.52 -21.86 -6.31
CA ASP A 132 -5.67 -20.95 -7.44
C ASP A 132 -5.59 -19.48 -6.95
N LEU A 133 -4.41 -19.15 -6.45
CA LEU A 133 -4.08 -17.83 -5.97
C LEU A 133 -3.66 -16.95 -7.12
N ARG A 134 -4.08 -15.68 -7.08
CA ARG A 134 -3.71 -14.69 -8.10
C ARG A 134 -3.59 -13.32 -7.49
N ILE A 135 -2.72 -12.49 -8.10
CA ILE A 135 -2.81 -11.03 -7.98
C ILE A 135 -3.17 -10.40 -9.32
N LYS A 136 -3.86 -9.28 -9.25
CA LYS A 136 -4.17 -8.46 -10.41
C LYS A 136 -3.68 -7.04 -10.11
N MET A 137 -2.68 -6.58 -10.85
CA MET A 137 -2.24 -5.20 -10.80
C MET A 137 -1.56 -4.80 -12.12
N CYS A 138 -1.44 -3.50 -12.35
CA CYS A 138 -0.70 -2.94 -13.48
C CYS A 138 0.61 -2.37 -12.93
N ILE A 139 1.58 -3.23 -12.64
CA ILE A 139 2.80 -2.90 -11.91
C ILE A 139 3.61 -1.82 -12.62
N GLN A 140 3.93 -0.76 -11.89
CA GLN A 140 4.94 0.22 -12.27
C GLN A 140 6.20 -0.02 -11.42
N LYS A 141 7.37 0.26 -11.98
CA LYS A 141 8.66 0.01 -11.31
C LYS A 141 8.99 1.12 -10.33
N THR A 142 8.23 1.22 -9.25
CA THR A 142 8.37 2.21 -8.18
C THR A 142 8.42 1.56 -6.82
N GLY A 143 9.01 2.24 -5.84
CA GLY A 143 9.04 1.78 -4.45
C GLY A 143 7.63 1.67 -3.85
N GLU A 144 6.69 2.49 -4.27
CA GLU A 144 5.27 2.41 -3.86
C GLU A 144 4.65 1.09 -4.33
N GLU A 145 4.74 0.80 -5.63
CA GLU A 145 4.21 -0.46 -6.19
C GLU A 145 4.93 -1.69 -5.62
N PHE A 146 6.21 -1.57 -5.29
CA PHE A 146 6.95 -2.63 -4.62
C PHE A 146 6.36 -2.96 -3.24
N ASN A 147 5.97 -1.95 -2.47
CA ASN A 147 5.25 -2.16 -1.21
C ASN A 147 3.87 -2.78 -1.46
N VAL A 148 3.13 -2.30 -2.47
CA VAL A 148 1.80 -2.86 -2.82
C VAL A 148 1.90 -4.33 -3.21
N ILE A 149 2.95 -4.75 -3.94
CA ILE A 149 3.17 -6.17 -4.25
C ILE A 149 3.30 -7.01 -2.97
N HIS A 150 4.06 -6.54 -1.97
CA HIS A 150 4.17 -7.25 -0.69
C HIS A 150 2.83 -7.32 0.04
N HIS A 151 2.04 -6.26 0.00
CA HIS A 151 0.69 -6.22 0.56
C HIS A 151 -0.22 -7.26 -0.10
N GLU A 152 -0.30 -7.29 -1.44
CA GLU A 152 -1.13 -8.25 -2.16
C GLU A 152 -0.69 -9.71 -1.92
N LEU A 153 0.62 -9.97 -1.90
CA LEU A 153 1.12 -11.30 -1.53
C LEU A 153 0.79 -11.65 -0.08
N GLY A 154 0.77 -10.67 0.83
CA GLY A 154 0.31 -10.86 2.21
C GLY A 154 -1.11 -11.43 2.26
N HIS A 155 -2.03 -10.90 1.45
CA HIS A 155 -3.38 -11.46 1.30
C HIS A 155 -3.34 -12.92 0.83
N ASN A 156 -2.58 -13.23 -0.21
CA ASN A 156 -2.48 -14.59 -0.74
C ASN A 156 -1.88 -15.57 0.29
N TYR A 157 -0.84 -15.18 1.01
CA TYR A 157 -0.27 -16.01 2.07
C TYR A 157 -1.23 -16.21 3.25
N TYR A 158 -2.02 -15.21 3.59
CA TYR A 158 -3.05 -15.35 4.61
C TYR A 158 -4.19 -16.29 4.14
N GLN A 159 -4.62 -16.18 2.89
CA GLN A 159 -5.57 -17.09 2.28
C GLN A 159 -5.08 -18.54 2.38
N ARG A 160 -3.83 -18.81 2.05
CA ARG A 160 -3.20 -20.14 2.23
C ARG A 160 -3.16 -20.61 3.68
N ALA A 161 -2.98 -19.70 4.62
CA ALA A 161 -2.88 -20.06 6.04
C ALA A 161 -4.19 -20.60 6.62
N TYR A 162 -5.33 -20.17 6.10
CA TYR A 162 -6.62 -20.65 6.59
C TYR A 162 -7.32 -21.67 5.68
N LYS A 163 -6.79 -21.99 4.51
CA LYS A 163 -7.44 -22.90 3.54
C LYS A 163 -7.75 -24.29 4.11
N ASP A 164 -6.91 -24.81 4.99
CA ASP A 164 -7.04 -26.14 5.60
C ASP A 164 -7.83 -26.15 6.92
N GLN A 165 -8.33 -24.99 7.32
CA GLN A 165 -9.16 -24.89 8.53
C GLN A 165 -10.54 -25.53 8.29
N PRO A 166 -11.28 -25.91 9.36
CA PRO A 166 -12.69 -26.28 9.24
C PRO A 166 -13.49 -25.21 8.50
N LEU A 167 -14.50 -25.61 7.72
CA LEU A 167 -15.26 -24.72 6.83
C LEU A 167 -15.68 -23.37 7.44
N LEU A 168 -16.07 -23.36 8.72
CA LEU A 168 -16.47 -22.14 9.41
C LEU A 168 -15.31 -21.17 9.71
N TYR A 169 -14.08 -21.63 9.56
CA TYR A 169 -12.85 -20.85 9.80
C TYR A 169 -12.01 -20.64 8.54
N ARG A 170 -12.53 -21.01 7.37
CA ARG A 170 -11.92 -20.71 6.07
C ARG A 170 -12.25 -19.30 5.66
N GLY A 171 -11.54 -18.36 6.26
CA GLY A 171 -11.69 -16.96 6.00
C GLY A 171 -10.91 -16.14 7.00
N SER A 172 -10.87 -14.84 6.77
CA SER A 172 -10.26 -13.90 7.69
C SER A 172 -10.95 -13.91 9.06
N ALA A 173 -10.20 -13.78 10.13
CA ALA A 173 -10.76 -13.62 11.47
C ALA A 173 -11.64 -12.36 11.58
N ASN A 174 -11.25 -11.30 10.91
CA ASN A 174 -12.04 -10.12 10.57
C ASN A 174 -11.30 -9.35 9.45
N ASP A 175 -11.95 -8.39 8.82
CA ASP A 175 -11.41 -7.66 7.68
C ASP A 175 -10.09 -6.93 8.00
N GLY A 176 -9.94 -6.42 9.23
CA GLY A 176 -8.72 -5.75 9.67
C GLY A 176 -7.49 -6.66 9.80
N PHE A 177 -7.65 -7.98 9.73
CA PHE A 177 -6.51 -8.91 9.66
C PHE A 177 -6.04 -9.16 8.23
N HIS A 178 -6.82 -8.77 7.25
CA HIS A 178 -6.37 -8.78 5.86
C HIS A 178 -5.61 -7.51 5.51
N GLU A 179 -5.97 -6.36 6.11
CA GLU A 179 -5.34 -5.05 5.87
C GLU A 179 -4.20 -4.80 6.88
#